data_55505ee45414599f19836253c747db16
#
_entry.id   55505ee45414599f19836253c747db16
#
_cell.length_a   1.000
_cell.length_b   1.000
_cell.length_c   1.000
_cell.angle_alpha   90.00
_cell.angle_beta   90.00
_cell.angle_gamma   90.00
#
_symmetry.space_group_name_H-M   'P 1'
#
loop_
_entity.id
_entity.type
_entity.pdbx_description
1 polymer ?
#
loop_
_entity_poly.entity_id
_entity_poly.type
_entity_poly.pdbx_seq_one_letter_code
_entity_poly.pdbx_strand_id
1 'polypeptide(L)'
;MAIKIGINGFGRIGRVVLRILAEDPEQYEICGINLRKADVDYMVYLLKYDSVFRNFNGTVEHEGGDLVVNGHKIKVFSQSDAAMIPWHECGAEYIIESTGANNTTEKASRHFKGGAKKVLLTAPAKDEVTPTFVFGVNDSLYRPDMKVVSNASCTTNCLAPLAKVVHQEFGIEQSLMSTIHASTAKQKAVDSRGGSDWRTGRSILNNIIPTSTGAAKAVGRVIPSLKGKMTGMAFRVPTADVSVVDLTARLSRTTTYAEICYAVRHASETYMKDIIGYTIDQVVSTDLIADPCPCVFDEKAGIMLDHDFVKLIAWYDNEYGYSNMVVRMLQHMYDVDQAAQAK
;
A
#
# COMPACT_ATOMS: atom_id res chain seq x y z
N MET A 1 -23.88 -6.62 6.59
CA MET A 1 -23.37 -6.06 7.88
C MET A 1 -22.04 -5.40 7.58
N ALA A 2 -21.80 -4.21 8.14
CA ALA A 2 -20.53 -3.51 7.98
C ALA A 2 -19.33 -4.32 8.54
N ILE A 3 -18.17 -4.16 7.92
CA ILE A 3 -16.94 -4.78 8.40
C ILE A 3 -16.45 -4.03 9.62
N LYS A 4 -16.29 -4.72 10.74
CA LYS A 4 -15.83 -4.14 12.02
C LYS A 4 -14.31 -4.04 12.07
N ILE A 5 -13.79 -2.83 11.96
CA ILE A 5 -12.38 -2.54 11.73
C ILE A 5 -11.73 -1.87 12.95
N GLY A 6 -10.55 -2.36 13.32
CA GLY A 6 -9.63 -1.68 14.21
C GLY A 6 -8.40 -1.21 13.44
N ILE A 7 -7.90 -0.02 13.75
CA ILE A 7 -6.66 0.52 13.15
C ILE A 7 -5.59 0.63 14.23
N ASN A 8 -4.50 -0.12 14.08
CA ASN A 8 -3.34 0.02 14.95
C ASN A 8 -2.28 0.90 14.28
N GLY A 9 -2.14 2.12 14.78
CA GLY A 9 -1.27 3.16 14.22
C GLY A 9 -2.05 4.31 13.56
N PHE A 10 -1.69 5.53 13.94
CA PHE A 10 -2.31 6.76 13.41
C PHE A 10 -1.27 7.60 12.63
N GLY A 11 -0.34 6.89 11.93
CA GLY A 11 0.65 7.48 11.02
C GLY A 11 0.01 7.86 9.67
N ARG A 12 0.84 8.14 8.66
CA ARG A 12 0.35 8.51 7.31
C ARG A 12 -0.68 7.49 6.80
N ILE A 13 -0.28 6.23 6.67
CA ILE A 13 -1.15 5.19 6.09
C ILE A 13 -2.41 4.96 6.94
N GLY A 14 -2.30 4.89 8.26
CA GLY A 14 -3.48 4.72 9.13
C GLY A 14 -4.51 5.84 8.97
N ARG A 15 -4.07 7.11 8.81
CA ARG A 15 -4.97 8.24 8.57
C ARG A 15 -5.57 8.25 7.16
N VAL A 16 -4.80 7.90 6.13
CA VAL A 16 -5.31 7.84 4.75
C VAL A 16 -6.32 6.70 4.62
N VAL A 17 -6.03 5.53 5.18
CA VAL A 17 -6.99 4.41 5.24
C VAL A 17 -8.28 4.83 5.98
N LEU A 18 -8.16 5.54 7.11
CA LEU A 18 -9.33 6.04 7.83
C LEU A 18 -10.17 6.97 6.96
N ARG A 19 -9.54 7.90 6.21
CA ARG A 19 -10.23 8.82 5.30
C ARG A 19 -11.04 8.04 4.24
N ILE A 20 -10.45 7.00 3.64
CA ILE A 20 -11.10 6.17 2.63
C ILE A 20 -12.26 5.38 3.25
N LEU A 21 -12.06 4.74 4.40
CA LEU A 21 -13.12 3.97 5.08
C LEU A 21 -14.31 4.86 5.51
N ALA A 22 -14.03 6.12 5.90
CA ALA A 22 -15.06 7.07 6.33
C ALA A 22 -15.95 7.58 5.18
N GLU A 23 -15.60 7.31 3.91
CA GLU A 23 -16.42 7.64 2.74
C GLU A 23 -17.58 6.67 2.55
N ASP A 24 -17.49 5.44 3.10
CA ASP A 24 -18.56 4.43 3.02
C ASP A 24 -18.84 3.78 4.40
N PRO A 25 -19.52 4.50 5.29
CA PRO A 25 -19.82 4.02 6.64
C PRO A 25 -20.87 2.88 6.67
N GLU A 26 -21.60 2.64 5.58
CA GLU A 26 -22.52 1.50 5.48
C GLU A 26 -21.74 0.18 5.28
N GLN A 27 -20.62 0.23 4.60
CA GLN A 27 -19.76 -0.92 4.33
C GLN A 27 -18.69 -1.12 5.40
N TYR A 28 -18.19 -0.04 6.00
CA TYR A 28 -17.06 -0.06 6.94
C TYR A 28 -17.39 0.61 8.27
N GLU A 29 -17.30 -0.14 9.36
CA GLU A 29 -17.42 0.38 10.72
C GLU A 29 -16.04 0.46 11.36
N ILE A 30 -15.51 1.67 11.54
CA ILE A 30 -14.25 1.89 12.26
C ILE A 30 -14.59 1.89 13.75
N CYS A 31 -14.38 0.75 14.41
CA CYS A 31 -14.75 0.54 15.82
C CYS A 31 -13.72 1.16 16.77
N GLY A 32 -12.43 1.08 16.43
CA GLY A 32 -11.39 1.55 17.33
C GLY A 32 -10.06 1.86 16.65
N ILE A 33 -9.31 2.75 17.28
CA ILE A 33 -7.95 3.13 16.85
C ILE A 33 -7.02 3.00 18.06
N ASN A 34 -5.86 2.40 17.86
CA ASN A 34 -4.79 2.40 18.86
C ASN A 34 -3.60 3.23 18.40
N LEU A 35 -3.13 4.07 19.30
CA LEU A 35 -1.95 4.90 19.11
C LEU A 35 -1.16 4.95 20.41
N ARG A 36 0.12 4.58 20.38
CA ARG A 36 0.98 4.73 21.55
C ARG A 36 1.06 6.19 21.99
N LYS A 37 0.69 6.49 23.25
CA LYS A 37 0.56 7.85 23.79
C LYS A 37 -0.47 8.66 23.00
N ALA A 38 -1.71 8.16 22.96
CA ALA A 38 -2.79 8.85 22.28
C ALA A 38 -3.08 10.21 22.95
N ASP A 39 -3.19 11.21 22.11
CA ASP A 39 -3.67 12.55 22.40
C ASP A 39 -4.80 12.83 21.40
N VAL A 40 -6.03 12.81 21.87
CA VAL A 40 -7.21 12.85 21.00
C VAL A 40 -7.37 14.21 20.33
N ASP A 41 -7.03 15.31 21.02
CA ASP A 41 -7.04 16.65 20.43
C ASP A 41 -6.07 16.73 19.23
N TYR A 42 -4.87 16.16 19.41
CA TYR A 42 -3.88 16.10 18.36
C TYR A 42 -4.29 15.14 17.22
N MET A 43 -5.00 14.05 17.53
CA MET A 43 -5.56 13.15 16.50
C MET A 43 -6.61 13.87 15.66
N VAL A 44 -7.51 14.66 16.27
CA VAL A 44 -8.47 15.52 15.58
C VAL A 44 -7.75 16.47 14.62
N TYR A 45 -6.72 17.18 15.12
CA TYR A 45 -5.92 18.09 14.30
C TYR A 45 -5.29 17.38 13.10
N LEU A 46 -4.64 16.23 13.33
CA LEU A 46 -3.94 15.45 12.28
C LEU A 46 -4.88 14.86 11.22
N LEU A 47 -6.14 14.61 11.57
CA LEU A 47 -7.12 14.11 10.61
C LEU A 47 -7.78 15.25 9.84
N LYS A 48 -8.05 16.39 10.50
CA LYS A 48 -8.61 17.58 9.87
C LYS A 48 -7.70 18.16 8.79
N TYR A 49 -6.40 18.23 9.05
CA TYR A 49 -5.44 18.94 8.21
C TYR A 49 -4.40 18.01 7.64
N ASP A 50 -4.17 18.09 6.35
CA ASP A 50 -3.18 17.29 5.65
C ASP A 50 -2.49 18.11 4.57
N SER A 51 -1.16 18.04 4.48
CA SER A 51 -0.40 18.83 3.52
C SER A 51 -0.57 18.37 2.08
N VAL A 52 -0.93 17.10 1.87
CA VAL A 52 -1.13 16.47 0.55
C VAL A 52 -2.63 16.45 0.21
N PHE A 53 -3.42 15.78 1.04
CA PHE A 53 -4.87 15.55 0.79
C PHE A 53 -5.77 16.66 1.32
N ARG A 54 -5.18 17.75 1.82
CA ARG A 54 -5.92 18.93 2.29
C ARG A 54 -6.85 18.61 3.48
N ASN A 55 -7.83 19.44 3.68
CA ASN A 55 -8.78 19.28 4.77
C ASN A 55 -9.60 18.00 4.61
N PHE A 56 -9.92 17.37 5.74
CA PHE A 56 -10.85 16.25 5.75
C PHE A 56 -12.22 16.69 5.24
N ASN A 57 -12.80 15.92 4.35
CA ASN A 57 -14.14 16.18 3.83
C ASN A 57 -15.20 15.62 4.78
N GLY A 58 -15.55 16.37 5.80
CA GLY A 58 -16.50 15.96 6.82
C GLY A 58 -16.19 16.58 8.19
N THR A 59 -16.78 16.03 9.23
CA THR A 59 -16.60 16.48 10.62
C THR A 59 -15.62 15.56 11.36
N VAL A 60 -14.72 16.17 12.12
CA VAL A 60 -13.80 15.45 13.02
C VAL A 60 -13.80 16.16 14.35
N GLU A 61 -14.23 15.47 15.39
CA GLU A 61 -14.37 15.96 16.76
C GLU A 61 -13.91 14.88 17.74
N HIS A 62 -14.00 15.13 19.02
CA HIS A 62 -13.81 14.11 20.05
C HIS A 62 -14.86 14.24 21.16
N GLU A 63 -15.15 13.15 21.82
CA GLU A 63 -16.06 13.10 22.95
C GLU A 63 -15.56 12.07 23.98
N GLY A 64 -15.33 12.52 25.22
CA GLY A 64 -14.95 11.65 26.33
C GLY A 64 -13.66 10.85 26.09
N GLY A 65 -12.71 11.39 25.30
CA GLY A 65 -11.45 10.72 24.98
C GLY A 65 -11.50 9.81 23.75
N ASP A 66 -12.65 9.68 23.10
CA ASP A 66 -12.83 8.95 21.83
C ASP A 66 -12.93 9.91 20.64
N LEU A 67 -12.51 9.46 19.45
CA LEU A 67 -12.61 10.25 18.24
C LEU A 67 -14.04 10.15 17.67
N VAL A 68 -14.55 11.25 17.11
CA VAL A 68 -15.85 11.30 16.42
C VAL A 68 -15.63 11.77 15.00
N VAL A 69 -15.95 10.93 14.02
CA VAL A 69 -15.77 11.23 12.59
C VAL A 69 -17.13 11.09 11.89
N ASN A 70 -17.60 12.15 11.28
CA ASN A 70 -18.93 12.20 10.63
C ASN A 70 -20.06 11.72 11.55
N GLY A 71 -19.97 12.03 12.85
CA GLY A 71 -20.92 11.59 13.87
C GLY A 71 -20.72 10.16 14.38
N HIS A 72 -19.82 9.37 13.81
CA HIS A 72 -19.51 8.02 14.26
C HIS A 72 -18.40 8.06 15.33
N LYS A 73 -18.70 7.47 16.50
CA LYS A 73 -17.75 7.39 17.61
C LYS A 73 -16.79 6.23 17.44
N ILE A 74 -15.50 6.52 17.49
CA ILE A 74 -14.41 5.57 17.33
C ILE A 74 -13.62 5.50 18.63
N LYS A 75 -13.55 4.31 19.23
CA LYS A 75 -12.84 4.11 20.49
C LYS A 75 -11.34 4.35 20.34
N VAL A 76 -10.74 5.13 21.23
CA VAL A 76 -9.29 5.39 21.19
C VAL A 76 -8.59 4.63 22.31
N PHE A 77 -7.61 3.80 21.92
CA PHE A 77 -6.74 3.06 22.83
C PHE A 77 -5.33 3.63 22.81
N SER A 78 -4.61 3.46 23.94
CA SER A 78 -3.24 3.98 24.11
C SER A 78 -2.27 2.90 24.59
N GLN A 79 -2.19 1.79 23.81
CA GLN A 79 -1.38 0.62 24.19
C GLN A 79 -0.10 0.55 23.36
N SER A 80 1.03 0.22 24.00
CA SER A 80 2.31 -0.01 23.33
C SER A 80 2.45 -1.44 22.81
N ASP A 81 1.78 -2.38 23.46
CA ASP A 81 1.81 -3.80 23.13
C ASP A 81 0.51 -4.22 22.46
N ALA A 82 0.61 -4.79 21.26
CA ALA A 82 -0.55 -5.26 20.50
C ALA A 82 -1.41 -6.29 21.28
N ALA A 83 -0.81 -7.04 22.19
CA ALA A 83 -1.53 -8.00 23.03
C ALA A 83 -2.44 -7.35 24.08
N MET A 84 -2.21 -6.09 24.41
CA MET A 84 -2.93 -5.34 25.42
C MET A 84 -4.01 -4.42 24.86
N ILE A 85 -4.17 -4.37 23.53
CA ILE A 85 -5.22 -3.58 22.90
C ILE A 85 -6.53 -4.36 23.01
N PRO A 86 -7.54 -3.85 23.74
CA PRO A 86 -8.76 -4.61 24.00
C PRO A 86 -9.78 -4.43 22.86
N TRP A 87 -9.50 -4.98 21.69
CA TRP A 87 -10.38 -4.87 20.50
C TRP A 87 -11.80 -5.37 20.75
N HIS A 88 -11.98 -6.32 21.68
CA HIS A 88 -13.29 -6.82 22.06
C HIS A 88 -14.17 -5.75 22.72
N GLU A 89 -13.62 -4.72 23.38
CA GLU A 89 -14.41 -3.64 23.98
C GLU A 89 -15.11 -2.76 22.94
N CYS A 90 -14.56 -2.65 21.73
CA CYS A 90 -15.20 -1.92 20.63
C CYS A 90 -15.76 -2.85 19.55
N GLY A 91 -15.56 -4.15 19.66
CA GLY A 91 -16.07 -5.14 18.71
C GLY A 91 -15.28 -5.22 17.40
N ALA A 92 -14.07 -4.65 17.32
CA ALA A 92 -13.24 -4.72 16.12
C ALA A 92 -12.76 -6.15 15.85
N GLU A 93 -12.99 -6.64 14.64
CA GLU A 93 -12.68 -8.02 14.22
C GLU A 93 -11.50 -8.09 13.25
N TYR A 94 -11.42 -7.15 12.31
CA TYR A 94 -10.37 -7.04 11.30
C TYR A 94 -9.44 -5.88 11.68
N ILE A 95 -8.18 -6.16 11.89
CA ILE A 95 -7.21 -5.15 12.32
C ILE A 95 -6.28 -4.76 11.17
N ILE A 96 -6.25 -3.47 10.87
CA ILE A 96 -5.29 -2.86 9.96
C ILE A 96 -4.07 -2.45 10.78
N GLU A 97 -2.96 -3.18 10.63
CA GLU A 97 -1.70 -2.94 11.33
C GLU A 97 -0.82 -1.98 10.53
N SER A 98 -0.79 -0.71 10.93
CA SER A 98 -0.10 0.38 10.22
C SER A 98 1.04 1.03 11.02
N THR A 99 1.49 0.42 12.11
CA THR A 99 2.60 0.95 12.92
C THR A 99 3.98 0.67 12.31
N GLY A 100 4.10 -0.38 11.49
CA GLY A 100 5.38 -0.89 11.01
C GLY A 100 6.22 -1.63 12.05
N ALA A 101 5.70 -1.80 13.28
CA ALA A 101 6.37 -2.51 14.38
C ALA A 101 6.09 -4.02 14.38
N ASN A 102 4.88 -4.43 13.96
CA ASN A 102 4.38 -5.79 14.05
C ASN A 102 4.34 -6.52 12.70
N ASN A 103 5.39 -6.39 11.89
CA ASN A 103 5.46 -6.89 10.51
C ASN A 103 5.89 -8.36 10.40
N THR A 104 5.53 -9.21 11.34
CA THR A 104 5.69 -10.67 11.29
C THR A 104 4.43 -11.34 11.81
N THR A 105 4.14 -12.56 11.36
CA THR A 105 2.99 -13.33 11.87
C THR A 105 3.02 -13.43 13.38
N GLU A 106 4.18 -13.71 13.99
CA GLU A 106 4.33 -13.81 15.46
C GLU A 106 3.88 -12.53 16.17
N LYS A 107 4.40 -11.36 15.75
CA LYS A 107 4.08 -10.07 16.39
C LYS A 107 2.65 -9.64 16.13
N ALA A 108 2.16 -9.79 14.90
CA ALA A 108 0.81 -9.42 14.53
C ALA A 108 -0.25 -10.32 15.18
N SER A 109 0.05 -11.59 15.40
CA SER A 109 -0.85 -12.53 16.11
C SER A 109 -1.14 -12.11 17.56
N ARG A 110 -0.36 -11.19 18.13
CA ARG A 110 -0.60 -10.65 19.47
C ARG A 110 -1.94 -9.91 19.57
N HIS A 111 -2.44 -9.34 18.47
CA HIS A 111 -3.76 -8.71 18.41
C HIS A 111 -4.92 -9.68 18.73
N PHE A 112 -4.72 -10.98 18.52
CA PHE A 112 -5.76 -11.98 18.82
C PHE A 112 -6.08 -12.08 20.29
N LYS A 113 -5.14 -11.74 21.20
CA LYS A 113 -5.39 -11.67 22.63
C LYS A 113 -6.40 -10.60 23.00
N GLY A 114 -6.49 -9.54 22.22
CA GLY A 114 -7.46 -8.46 22.37
C GLY A 114 -8.81 -8.73 21.71
N GLY A 115 -8.99 -9.86 21.03
CA GLY A 115 -10.25 -10.23 20.39
C GLY A 115 -10.28 -10.07 18.87
N ALA A 116 -9.18 -9.64 18.24
CA ALA A 116 -9.10 -9.58 16.78
C ALA A 116 -9.27 -10.98 16.15
N LYS A 117 -9.89 -11.06 14.99
CA LYS A 117 -10.03 -12.29 14.18
C LYS A 117 -9.00 -12.36 13.07
N LYS A 118 -8.70 -11.23 12.44
CA LYS A 118 -7.81 -11.09 11.29
C LYS A 118 -6.90 -9.88 11.45
N VAL A 119 -5.70 -9.96 10.88
CA VAL A 119 -4.76 -8.83 10.84
C VAL A 119 -4.21 -8.65 9.43
N LEU A 120 -4.37 -7.45 8.87
CA LEU A 120 -3.80 -7.03 7.59
C LEU A 120 -2.64 -6.07 7.85
N LEU A 121 -1.42 -6.48 7.47
CA LEU A 121 -0.22 -5.65 7.58
C LEU A 121 -0.15 -4.66 6.42
N THR A 122 0.00 -3.38 6.69
CA THR A 122 0.21 -2.33 5.68
C THR A 122 1.69 -2.13 5.35
N ALA A 123 2.45 -3.20 5.36
CA ALA A 123 3.88 -3.20 5.06
C ALA A 123 4.34 -4.59 4.64
N PRO A 124 5.47 -4.71 3.94
CA PRO A 124 6.05 -6.01 3.64
C PRO A 124 6.33 -6.81 4.93
N ALA A 125 5.94 -8.07 4.91
CA ALA A 125 6.27 -8.98 5.99
C ALA A 125 7.79 -9.17 6.11
N LYS A 126 8.28 -9.23 7.35
CA LYS A 126 9.71 -9.41 7.66
C LYS A 126 10.08 -10.87 7.90
N ASP A 127 9.11 -11.76 7.88
CA ASP A 127 9.29 -13.20 7.94
C ASP A 127 8.89 -13.87 6.60
N GLU A 128 9.15 -15.16 6.49
CA GLU A 128 8.83 -15.97 5.31
C GLU A 128 7.47 -16.66 5.41
N VAL A 129 6.85 -16.66 6.60
CA VAL A 129 5.62 -17.41 6.86
C VAL A 129 4.35 -16.58 6.65
N THR A 130 4.47 -15.25 6.71
CA THR A 130 3.33 -14.36 6.48
C THR A 130 2.96 -14.33 4.99
N PRO A 131 1.75 -14.80 4.59
CA PRO A 131 1.28 -14.69 3.23
C PRO A 131 1.26 -13.23 2.77
N THR A 132 1.72 -12.99 1.55
CA THR A 132 1.80 -11.65 0.98
C THR A 132 0.92 -11.58 -0.25
N PHE A 133 0.06 -10.57 -0.29
CA PHE A 133 -0.88 -10.35 -1.37
C PHE A 133 -0.68 -8.99 -2.04
N VAL A 134 -0.97 -8.97 -3.32
CA VAL A 134 -1.20 -7.77 -4.12
C VAL A 134 -2.53 -7.97 -4.81
N PHE A 135 -3.49 -7.10 -4.51
CA PHE A 135 -4.84 -7.20 -5.06
C PHE A 135 -4.82 -7.13 -6.59
N GLY A 136 -5.58 -8.01 -7.25
CA GLY A 136 -5.57 -8.21 -8.69
C GLY A 136 -4.42 -9.07 -9.22
N VAL A 137 -3.45 -9.43 -8.39
CA VAL A 137 -2.32 -10.29 -8.80
C VAL A 137 -2.47 -11.70 -8.27
N ASN A 138 -2.59 -11.86 -6.95
CA ASN A 138 -2.65 -13.17 -6.29
C ASN A 138 -3.66 -13.22 -5.14
N ASP A 139 -4.56 -12.26 -5.01
CA ASP A 139 -5.58 -12.17 -3.97
C ASP A 139 -6.52 -13.40 -3.97
N SER A 140 -6.77 -14.00 -5.13
CA SER A 140 -7.55 -15.24 -5.26
C SER A 140 -6.96 -16.45 -4.51
N LEU A 141 -5.71 -16.35 -4.06
CA LEU A 141 -5.07 -17.38 -3.24
C LEU A 141 -5.33 -17.21 -1.74
N TYR A 142 -6.04 -16.15 -1.33
CA TYR A 142 -6.42 -15.95 0.07
C TYR A 142 -7.40 -17.05 0.53
N ARG A 143 -7.21 -17.52 1.76
CA ARG A 143 -8.07 -18.51 2.40
C ARG A 143 -8.41 -18.12 3.83
N PRO A 144 -9.59 -18.51 4.35
CA PRO A 144 -10.04 -18.15 5.70
C PRO A 144 -9.13 -18.58 6.85
N ASP A 145 -8.29 -19.61 6.65
CA ASP A 145 -7.31 -20.05 7.65
C ASP A 145 -6.13 -19.09 7.81
N MET A 146 -5.90 -18.19 6.84
CA MET A 146 -4.88 -17.15 6.87
C MET A 146 -5.30 -15.99 7.77
N LYS A 147 -4.84 -16.01 9.03
CA LYS A 147 -5.24 -15.01 10.04
C LYS A 147 -4.44 -13.72 9.99
N VAL A 148 -3.19 -13.79 9.56
CA VAL A 148 -2.29 -12.64 9.36
C VAL A 148 -1.83 -12.65 7.92
N VAL A 149 -2.03 -11.54 7.21
CA VAL A 149 -1.58 -11.38 5.82
C VAL A 149 -0.93 -10.01 5.62
N SER A 150 -0.08 -9.90 4.61
CA SER A 150 0.59 -8.64 4.25
C SER A 150 0.07 -8.13 2.90
N ASN A 151 -0.23 -6.83 2.82
CA ASN A 151 -0.56 -6.13 1.58
C ASN A 151 0.70 -5.64 0.82
N ALA A 152 1.86 -6.24 1.06
CA ALA A 152 3.13 -5.84 0.46
C ALA A 152 3.46 -4.35 0.69
N SER A 153 4.20 -3.71 -0.24
CA SER A 153 4.50 -2.28 -0.22
C SER A 153 3.77 -1.52 -1.33
N CYS A 154 3.72 -0.19 -1.22
CA CYS A 154 3.19 0.67 -2.27
C CYS A 154 3.87 0.43 -3.62
N THR A 155 5.20 0.37 -3.64
CA THR A 155 5.98 0.08 -4.85
C THR A 155 5.66 -1.32 -5.42
N THR A 156 5.47 -2.33 -4.56
CA THR A 156 5.09 -3.67 -5.03
C THR A 156 3.68 -3.68 -5.62
N ASN A 157 2.75 -2.89 -5.05
CA ASN A 157 1.39 -2.76 -5.57
C ASN A 157 1.34 -2.04 -6.93
N CYS A 158 2.31 -1.17 -7.25
CA CYS A 158 2.47 -0.61 -8.58
C CYS A 158 3.14 -1.60 -9.54
N LEU A 159 4.27 -2.16 -9.12
CA LEU A 159 5.12 -2.98 -9.99
C LEU A 159 4.50 -4.33 -10.37
N ALA A 160 3.84 -5.01 -9.43
CA ALA A 160 3.37 -6.37 -9.65
C ALA A 160 2.23 -6.48 -10.69
N PRO A 161 1.21 -5.59 -10.71
CA PRO A 161 0.21 -5.60 -11.78
C PRO A 161 0.81 -5.39 -13.16
N LEU A 162 1.70 -4.39 -13.33
CA LEU A 162 2.38 -4.14 -14.60
C LEU A 162 3.23 -5.34 -15.01
N ALA A 163 4.05 -5.86 -14.09
CA ALA A 163 4.89 -7.03 -14.34
C ALA A 163 4.06 -8.28 -14.70
N LYS A 164 2.88 -8.46 -14.09
CA LYS A 164 1.95 -9.57 -14.40
C LYS A 164 1.50 -9.50 -15.86
N VAL A 165 1.01 -8.36 -16.32
CA VAL A 165 0.55 -8.18 -17.71
C VAL A 165 1.70 -8.42 -18.68
N VAL A 166 2.84 -7.75 -18.48
CA VAL A 166 3.99 -7.86 -19.37
C VAL A 166 4.57 -9.29 -19.39
N HIS A 167 4.63 -9.95 -18.23
CA HIS A 167 5.13 -11.31 -18.13
C HIS A 167 4.20 -12.35 -18.79
N GLN A 168 2.89 -12.18 -18.63
CA GLN A 168 1.91 -13.08 -19.24
C GLN A 168 1.89 -12.97 -20.76
N GLU A 169 2.00 -11.76 -21.30
CA GLU A 169 1.91 -11.51 -22.74
C GLU A 169 3.24 -11.68 -23.48
N PHE A 170 4.35 -11.27 -22.87
CA PHE A 170 5.64 -11.17 -23.56
C PHE A 170 6.76 -11.99 -22.89
N GLY A 171 6.53 -12.48 -21.67
CA GLY A 171 7.57 -13.10 -20.86
C GLY A 171 8.62 -12.08 -20.40
N ILE A 172 8.99 -12.10 -19.12
CA ILE A 172 10.13 -11.34 -18.60
C ILE A 172 11.23 -12.34 -18.28
N GLU A 173 12.39 -12.18 -18.93
CA GLU A 173 13.59 -12.97 -18.66
C GLU A 173 14.40 -12.38 -17.52
N GLN A 174 14.66 -11.09 -17.60
CA GLN A 174 15.42 -10.32 -16.62
C GLN A 174 14.90 -8.89 -16.56
N SER A 175 14.92 -8.30 -15.38
CA SER A 175 14.53 -6.90 -15.22
C SER A 175 15.23 -6.21 -14.06
N LEU A 176 15.44 -4.91 -14.26
CA LEU A 176 15.88 -3.99 -13.24
C LEU A 176 14.79 -2.94 -13.03
N MET A 177 14.45 -2.69 -11.79
CA MET A 177 13.48 -1.65 -11.42
C MET A 177 14.17 -0.54 -10.63
N SER A 178 13.96 0.69 -11.04
CA SER A 178 14.24 1.86 -10.21
C SER A 178 12.91 2.50 -9.82
N THR A 179 12.74 2.83 -8.55
CA THR A 179 11.64 3.71 -8.18
C THR A 179 12.17 5.07 -7.76
N ILE A 180 11.68 6.12 -8.42
CA ILE A 180 11.86 7.50 -8.02
C ILE A 180 10.72 7.79 -7.06
N HIS A 181 11.03 7.79 -5.76
CA HIS A 181 10.03 7.69 -4.71
C HIS A 181 9.95 8.96 -3.89
N ALA A 182 8.74 9.43 -3.67
CA ALA A 182 8.47 10.55 -2.80
C ALA A 182 9.04 10.34 -1.38
N SER A 183 9.24 11.44 -0.66
CA SER A 183 9.68 11.41 0.73
C SER A 183 8.64 10.76 1.63
N THR A 184 9.11 10.06 2.65
CA THR A 184 8.24 9.46 3.68
C THR A 184 8.73 9.88 5.06
N ALA A 185 7.99 9.53 6.11
CA ALA A 185 8.37 9.84 7.49
C ALA A 185 9.76 9.29 7.92
N LYS A 186 10.37 8.42 7.10
CA LYS A 186 11.74 7.93 7.33
C LYS A 186 12.81 8.92 6.91
N GLN A 187 12.56 9.76 5.91
CA GLN A 187 13.50 10.75 5.43
C GLN A 187 13.65 11.88 6.46
N LYS A 188 14.84 12.46 6.51
CA LYS A 188 15.17 13.55 7.45
C LYS A 188 15.05 14.89 6.75
N ALA A 189 14.49 15.90 7.42
CA ALA A 189 14.46 17.26 6.92
C ALA A 189 15.86 17.89 6.95
N VAL A 190 16.66 17.59 7.99
CA VAL A 190 18.05 18.03 8.14
C VAL A 190 18.96 16.84 8.37
N ASP A 191 20.25 16.97 8.07
CA ASP A 191 21.24 15.92 8.28
C ASP A 191 21.22 15.42 9.73
N SER A 192 21.09 14.11 9.91
CA SER A 192 21.06 13.46 11.21
C SER A 192 21.64 12.04 11.11
N ARG A 193 21.64 11.33 12.23
CA ARG A 193 22.13 9.96 12.25
C ARG A 193 21.30 9.06 11.34
N GLY A 194 21.91 8.44 10.33
CA GLY A 194 21.39 7.32 9.57
C GLY A 194 21.55 6.02 10.36
N GLY A 195 20.85 4.96 9.94
CA GLY A 195 21.06 3.62 10.47
C GLY A 195 22.30 2.96 9.85
N SER A 196 22.14 1.72 9.39
CA SER A 196 23.19 1.00 8.63
C SER A 196 23.45 1.60 7.24
N ASP A 197 22.44 2.22 6.63
CA ASP A 197 22.58 3.01 5.40
C ASP A 197 22.73 4.50 5.78
N TRP A 198 23.94 5.03 5.71
CA TRP A 198 24.24 6.39 6.09
C TRP A 198 23.53 7.45 5.24
N ARG A 199 23.21 7.12 3.97
CA ARG A 199 22.51 8.03 3.06
C ARG A 199 21.11 8.38 3.58
N THR A 200 20.46 7.47 4.30
CA THR A 200 19.12 7.72 4.89
C THR A 200 19.11 8.75 6.01
N GLY A 201 20.29 9.11 6.55
CA GLY A 201 20.47 10.19 7.53
C GLY A 201 20.58 11.58 6.90
N ARG A 202 20.74 11.68 5.57
CA ARG A 202 20.90 12.97 4.89
C ARG A 202 19.55 13.65 4.66
N SER A 203 19.59 14.98 4.62
CA SER A 203 18.41 15.81 4.35
C SER A 203 17.80 15.47 2.99
N ILE A 204 16.48 15.28 2.95
CA ILE A 204 15.74 15.05 1.70
C ILE A 204 15.54 16.33 0.91
N LEU A 205 15.53 17.51 1.56
CA LEU A 205 15.09 18.76 0.93
C LEU A 205 15.89 19.14 -0.30
N ASN A 206 17.19 18.81 -0.31
CA ASN A 206 18.12 19.20 -1.39
C ASN A 206 18.90 18.01 -1.98
N ASN A 207 18.43 16.79 -1.77
CA ASN A 207 19.16 15.59 -2.18
C ASN A 207 18.30 14.59 -2.92
N ILE A 208 18.90 13.90 -3.88
CA ILE A 208 18.44 12.62 -4.40
C ILE A 208 19.17 11.52 -3.60
N ILE A 209 18.44 10.68 -2.90
CA ILE A 209 19.00 9.70 -1.97
C ILE A 209 18.82 8.29 -2.51
N PRO A 210 19.85 7.64 -3.10
CA PRO A 210 19.78 6.23 -3.46
C PRO A 210 19.63 5.36 -2.21
N THR A 211 18.75 4.38 -2.25
CA THR A 211 18.54 3.44 -1.15
C THR A 211 18.07 2.07 -1.68
N SER A 212 18.28 1.03 -0.91
CA SER A 212 17.79 -0.30 -1.26
C SER A 212 16.26 -0.38 -1.14
N THR A 213 15.66 -1.24 -1.94
CA THR A 213 14.24 -1.62 -1.83
C THR A 213 14.08 -3.12 -2.01
N GLY A 214 13.16 -3.69 -1.23
CA GLY A 214 12.74 -5.09 -1.39
C GLY A 214 11.60 -5.29 -2.39
N ALA A 215 11.06 -4.21 -2.96
CA ALA A 215 9.83 -4.26 -3.76
C ALA A 215 9.93 -5.17 -4.98
N ALA A 216 11.01 -5.09 -5.74
CA ALA A 216 11.21 -5.94 -6.92
C ALA A 216 11.37 -7.43 -6.55
N LYS A 217 12.07 -7.73 -5.45
CA LYS A 217 12.17 -9.10 -4.94
C LYS A 217 10.83 -9.63 -4.41
N ALA A 218 10.00 -8.74 -3.85
CA ALA A 218 8.67 -9.09 -3.35
C ALA A 218 7.71 -9.50 -4.48
N VAL A 219 7.91 -9.00 -5.71
CA VAL A 219 7.14 -9.47 -6.88
C VAL A 219 7.29 -10.98 -7.09
N GLY A 220 8.48 -11.54 -6.86
CA GLY A 220 8.69 -12.99 -6.95
C GLY A 220 7.97 -13.82 -5.87
N ARG A 221 7.41 -13.18 -4.81
CA ARG A 221 6.53 -13.85 -3.84
C ARG A 221 5.09 -13.94 -4.32
N VAL A 222 4.63 -12.92 -5.05
CA VAL A 222 3.25 -12.82 -5.56
C VAL A 222 3.11 -13.36 -7.00
N ILE A 223 4.21 -13.37 -7.76
CA ILE A 223 4.32 -13.99 -9.10
C ILE A 223 5.53 -14.93 -9.09
N PRO A 224 5.36 -16.20 -8.70
CA PRO A 224 6.49 -17.15 -8.50
C PRO A 224 7.37 -17.35 -9.73
N SER A 225 6.83 -17.25 -10.95
CA SER A 225 7.58 -17.35 -12.22
C SER A 225 8.59 -16.22 -12.43
N LEU A 226 8.46 -15.11 -11.70
CA LEU A 226 9.42 -13.99 -11.71
C LEU A 226 10.46 -14.06 -10.59
N LYS A 227 10.44 -15.11 -9.76
CA LYS A 227 11.44 -15.28 -8.70
C LYS A 227 12.85 -15.37 -9.28
N GLY A 228 13.73 -14.47 -8.81
CA GLY A 228 15.12 -14.39 -9.27
C GLY A 228 15.34 -13.64 -10.60
N LYS A 229 14.27 -13.25 -11.30
CA LYS A 229 14.35 -12.51 -12.57
C LYS A 229 14.28 -10.99 -12.42
N MET A 230 13.99 -10.50 -11.19
CA MET A 230 13.75 -9.08 -10.94
C MET A 230 14.49 -8.62 -9.69
N THR A 231 15.19 -7.49 -9.79
CA THR A 231 15.76 -6.76 -8.65
C THR A 231 15.66 -5.27 -8.89
N GLY A 232 16.02 -4.44 -7.90
CA GLY A 232 15.90 -3.00 -8.08
C GLY A 232 16.38 -2.19 -6.87
N MET A 233 16.28 -0.88 -7.04
CA MET A 233 16.65 0.13 -6.05
C MET A 233 15.67 1.28 -6.04
N ALA A 234 15.78 2.17 -5.06
CA ALA A 234 14.96 3.37 -4.95
C ALA A 234 15.85 4.62 -4.92
N PHE A 235 15.35 5.69 -5.51
CA PHE A 235 15.86 7.06 -5.33
C PHE A 235 14.79 7.86 -4.57
N ARG A 236 15.12 8.33 -3.37
CA ARG A 236 14.23 9.24 -2.65
C ARG A 236 14.46 10.65 -3.13
N VAL A 237 13.38 11.35 -3.44
CA VAL A 237 13.39 12.71 -4.00
C VAL A 237 12.54 13.65 -3.13
N PRO A 238 12.78 14.98 -3.17
CA PRO A 238 12.07 15.95 -2.35
C PRO A 238 10.66 16.29 -2.89
N THR A 239 9.86 15.27 -3.19
CA THR A 239 8.44 15.39 -3.49
C THR A 239 7.61 14.92 -2.31
N ALA A 240 6.45 15.52 -2.08
CA ALA A 240 5.62 15.22 -0.92
C ALA A 240 4.90 13.88 -1.07
N ASP A 241 4.44 13.58 -2.29
CA ASP A 241 3.71 12.38 -2.63
C ASP A 241 3.84 12.06 -4.12
N VAL A 242 3.29 10.95 -4.55
CA VAL A 242 3.38 10.33 -5.87
C VAL A 242 4.79 9.94 -6.26
N SER A 243 4.94 8.69 -6.56
CA SER A 243 6.19 8.03 -6.94
C SER A 243 6.05 7.41 -8.33
N VAL A 244 7.18 7.05 -8.93
CA VAL A 244 7.20 6.39 -10.24
C VAL A 244 8.06 5.13 -10.21
N VAL A 245 7.58 4.09 -10.85
CA VAL A 245 8.33 2.88 -11.20
C VAL A 245 8.90 3.04 -12.60
N ASP A 246 10.20 2.87 -12.74
CA ASP A 246 10.95 2.68 -13.96
C ASP A 246 11.33 1.20 -14.05
N LEU A 247 10.62 0.43 -14.89
CA LEU A 247 10.87 -0.98 -15.12
C LEU A 247 11.60 -1.18 -16.44
N THR A 248 12.87 -1.53 -16.37
CA THR A 248 13.64 -1.94 -17.55
C THR A 248 13.67 -3.46 -17.61
N ALA A 249 13.19 -4.06 -18.71
CA ALA A 249 13.02 -5.49 -18.86
C ALA A 249 13.50 -6.00 -20.20
N ARG A 250 14.13 -7.19 -20.18
CA ARG A 250 14.33 -8.04 -21.34
C ARG A 250 13.18 -9.04 -21.43
N LEU A 251 12.55 -9.09 -22.58
CA LEU A 251 11.40 -9.93 -22.86
C LEU A 251 11.82 -11.26 -23.51
N SER A 252 11.04 -12.30 -23.34
CA SER A 252 11.31 -13.63 -23.90
C SER A 252 10.90 -13.75 -25.38
N ARG A 253 10.06 -12.84 -25.84
CA ARG A 253 9.66 -12.79 -27.25
C ARG A 253 9.84 -11.39 -27.82
N THR A 254 10.11 -11.32 -29.11
CA THR A 254 10.13 -10.07 -29.86
C THR A 254 8.75 -9.47 -29.96
N THR A 255 8.66 -8.16 -29.80
CA THR A 255 7.42 -7.38 -29.84
C THR A 255 7.70 -5.95 -30.24
N THR A 256 6.68 -5.11 -30.24
CA THR A 256 6.78 -3.67 -30.44
C THR A 256 6.29 -2.93 -29.20
N TYR A 257 6.72 -1.70 -29.01
CA TYR A 257 6.22 -0.85 -27.92
C TYR A 257 4.70 -0.67 -28.00
N ALA A 258 4.15 -0.54 -29.20
CA ALA A 258 2.71 -0.40 -29.44
C ALA A 258 1.92 -1.65 -28.98
N GLU A 259 2.46 -2.86 -29.20
CA GLU A 259 1.82 -4.10 -28.72
C GLU A 259 1.83 -4.18 -27.20
N ILE A 260 2.90 -3.72 -26.54
CA ILE A 260 2.98 -3.65 -25.07
C ILE A 260 1.94 -2.66 -24.54
N CYS A 261 1.87 -1.46 -25.13
CA CYS A 261 0.87 -0.45 -24.77
C CYS A 261 -0.56 -0.97 -24.95
N TYR A 262 -0.83 -1.66 -26.07
CA TYR A 262 -2.14 -2.28 -26.32
C TYR A 262 -2.50 -3.32 -25.25
N ALA A 263 -1.56 -4.22 -24.91
CA ALA A 263 -1.78 -5.25 -23.89
C ALA A 263 -2.07 -4.64 -22.50
N VAL A 264 -1.32 -3.61 -22.10
CA VAL A 264 -1.54 -2.94 -20.82
C VAL A 264 -2.86 -2.16 -20.83
N ARG A 265 -3.21 -1.47 -21.93
CA ARG A 265 -4.50 -0.80 -22.07
C ARG A 265 -5.65 -1.79 -21.99
N HIS A 266 -5.58 -2.88 -22.75
CA HIS A 266 -6.60 -3.92 -22.71
C HIS A 266 -6.77 -4.49 -21.29
N ALA A 267 -5.67 -4.75 -20.58
CA ALA A 267 -5.73 -5.20 -19.19
C ALA A 267 -6.41 -4.16 -18.28
N SER A 268 -6.08 -2.88 -18.42
CA SER A 268 -6.66 -1.80 -17.62
C SER A 268 -8.17 -1.61 -17.85
N GLU A 269 -8.65 -1.90 -19.05
CA GLU A 269 -10.08 -1.83 -19.41
C GLU A 269 -10.87 -3.09 -19.05
N THR A 270 -10.18 -4.21 -18.72
CA THR A 270 -10.80 -5.52 -18.49
C THR A 270 -10.45 -6.10 -17.12
N TYR A 271 -9.56 -7.08 -17.06
CA TYR A 271 -9.28 -7.89 -15.86
C TYR A 271 -8.40 -7.19 -14.81
N MET A 272 -7.78 -6.06 -15.16
CA MET A 272 -7.04 -5.18 -14.25
C MET A 272 -7.71 -3.83 -14.06
N LYS A 273 -9.01 -3.73 -14.38
CA LYS A 273 -9.78 -2.50 -14.18
C LYS A 273 -9.70 -2.05 -12.72
N ASP A 274 -9.51 -0.75 -12.52
CA ASP A 274 -9.31 -0.10 -11.22
C ASP A 274 -8.05 -0.55 -10.44
N ILE A 275 -7.17 -1.34 -11.09
CA ILE A 275 -5.85 -1.74 -10.56
C ILE A 275 -4.75 -1.13 -11.42
N ILE A 276 -4.90 -1.19 -12.74
CA ILE A 276 -4.04 -0.47 -13.67
C ILE A 276 -4.84 0.68 -14.27
N GLY A 277 -4.43 1.91 -13.95
CA GLY A 277 -4.81 3.10 -14.71
C GLY A 277 -3.94 3.23 -15.97
N TYR A 278 -4.39 3.99 -16.96
CA TYR A 278 -3.69 4.18 -18.22
C TYR A 278 -3.77 5.64 -18.65
N THR A 279 -2.62 6.25 -18.97
CA THR A 279 -2.60 7.62 -19.48
C THR A 279 -1.84 7.72 -20.80
N ILE A 280 -2.36 8.58 -21.68
CA ILE A 280 -1.72 9.05 -22.93
C ILE A 280 -1.31 10.52 -22.84
N ASP A 281 -1.60 11.15 -21.70
CA ASP A 281 -1.25 12.55 -21.46
C ASP A 281 0.17 12.66 -20.90
N GLN A 282 0.80 13.82 -21.10
CA GLN A 282 2.12 14.12 -20.55
C GLN A 282 2.00 14.62 -19.12
N VAL A 283 1.66 13.71 -18.22
CA VAL A 283 1.44 14.01 -16.80
C VAL A 283 2.76 14.08 -16.02
N VAL A 284 2.68 14.74 -14.86
CA VAL A 284 3.73 14.74 -13.84
C VAL A 284 3.15 14.27 -12.49
N SER A 285 3.99 14.06 -11.50
CA SER A 285 3.59 13.46 -10.22
C SER A 285 2.39 14.14 -9.54
N THR A 286 2.29 15.46 -9.59
CA THR A 286 1.21 16.20 -8.91
C THR A 286 -0.17 15.98 -9.54
N ASP A 287 -0.24 15.58 -10.80
CA ASP A 287 -1.50 15.28 -11.50
C ASP A 287 -2.17 14.00 -11.00
N LEU A 288 -1.41 13.16 -10.30
CA LEU A 288 -1.85 11.85 -9.82
C LEU A 288 -1.99 11.79 -8.28
N ILE A 289 -1.98 12.96 -7.62
CA ILE A 289 -2.27 13.02 -6.18
C ILE A 289 -3.73 12.59 -5.96
N ALA A 290 -3.93 11.68 -5.00
CA ALA A 290 -5.22 11.07 -4.67
C ALA A 290 -5.79 10.18 -5.80
N ASP A 291 -4.97 9.70 -6.73
CA ASP A 291 -5.40 8.66 -7.66
C ASP A 291 -5.56 7.33 -6.89
N PRO A 292 -6.74 6.69 -6.93
CA PRO A 292 -6.99 5.43 -6.22
C PRO A 292 -6.31 4.21 -6.86
N CYS A 293 -5.87 4.31 -8.13
CA CYS A 293 -5.17 3.22 -8.81
C CYS A 293 -3.75 3.06 -8.26
N PRO A 294 -3.33 1.86 -7.87
CA PRO A 294 -1.98 1.63 -7.37
C PRO A 294 -0.91 1.65 -8.47
N CYS A 295 -1.31 1.64 -9.74
CA CYS A 295 -0.42 1.57 -10.90
C CYS A 295 -1.04 2.30 -12.08
N VAL A 296 -0.54 3.47 -12.45
CA VAL A 296 -0.99 4.22 -13.63
C VAL A 296 0.10 4.14 -14.70
N PHE A 297 -0.12 3.33 -15.72
CA PHE A 297 0.83 3.17 -16.83
C PHE A 297 0.86 4.42 -17.71
N ASP A 298 2.07 4.91 -17.99
CA ASP A 298 2.30 6.08 -18.84
C ASP A 298 2.83 5.62 -20.21
N GLU A 299 1.97 5.64 -21.21
CA GLU A 299 2.29 5.22 -22.57
C GLU A 299 3.42 6.05 -23.19
N LYS A 300 3.43 7.37 -22.91
CA LYS A 300 4.36 8.29 -23.59
C LYS A 300 5.71 8.41 -22.91
N ALA A 301 5.84 7.96 -21.67
CA ALA A 301 7.09 8.05 -20.91
C ALA A 301 8.01 6.84 -21.11
N GLY A 302 7.50 5.71 -21.61
CA GLY A 302 8.28 4.51 -21.88
C GLY A 302 9.05 4.57 -23.21
N ILE A 303 10.05 3.72 -23.34
CA ILE A 303 10.87 3.59 -24.55
C ILE A 303 11.22 2.11 -24.81
N MET A 304 11.47 1.77 -26.06
CA MET A 304 11.95 0.47 -26.45
C MET A 304 13.26 0.63 -27.26
N LEU A 305 14.32 -0.06 -26.84
CA LEU A 305 15.62 0.03 -27.51
C LEU A 305 15.73 -0.95 -28.67
N ASP A 306 15.23 -2.15 -28.46
CA ASP A 306 15.25 -3.26 -29.41
C ASP A 306 13.95 -4.04 -29.28
N HIS A 307 13.71 -5.03 -30.14
CA HIS A 307 12.47 -5.81 -30.19
C HIS A 307 12.16 -6.62 -28.91
N ASP A 308 13.10 -6.71 -27.97
CA ASP A 308 12.95 -7.45 -26.71
C ASP A 308 13.41 -6.66 -25.45
N PHE A 309 13.86 -5.40 -25.61
CA PHE A 309 14.41 -4.62 -24.50
C PHE A 309 13.67 -3.30 -24.32
N VAL A 310 12.92 -3.20 -23.25
CA VAL A 310 11.95 -2.12 -23.01
C VAL A 310 12.13 -1.48 -21.64
N LYS A 311 11.85 -0.18 -21.57
CA LYS A 311 11.66 0.60 -20.35
C LYS A 311 10.19 1.02 -20.28
N LEU A 312 9.52 0.66 -19.17
CA LEU A 312 8.12 0.98 -18.90
C LEU A 312 8.02 1.87 -17.67
N ILE A 313 7.15 2.86 -17.73
CA ILE A 313 6.93 3.83 -16.68
C ILE A 313 5.51 3.66 -16.14
N ALA A 314 5.41 3.59 -14.81
CA ALA A 314 4.12 3.60 -14.12
C ALA A 314 4.19 4.48 -12.88
N TRP A 315 3.20 5.34 -12.73
CA TRP A 315 3.00 6.23 -11.58
C TRP A 315 2.17 5.56 -10.50
N TYR A 316 2.34 5.99 -9.27
CA TYR A 316 1.50 5.57 -8.16
C TYR A 316 1.50 6.59 -7.04
N ASP A 317 0.31 6.91 -6.55
CA ASP A 317 0.19 7.60 -5.26
C ASP A 317 0.56 6.59 -4.16
N ASN A 318 1.73 6.79 -3.57
CA ASN A 318 2.30 5.85 -2.61
C ASN A 318 1.59 5.84 -1.26
N GLU A 319 0.66 6.76 -1.03
CA GLU A 319 -0.18 6.86 0.16
C GLU A 319 -1.64 6.52 -0.15
N TYR A 320 -2.30 7.23 -1.06
CA TYR A 320 -3.73 7.07 -1.37
C TYR A 320 -4.00 5.81 -2.20
N GLY A 321 -3.32 5.64 -3.33
CA GLY A 321 -3.46 4.44 -4.17
C GLY A 321 -3.13 3.17 -3.41
N TYR A 322 -2.07 3.20 -2.60
CA TYR A 322 -1.73 2.08 -1.73
C TYR A 322 -2.79 1.82 -0.66
N SER A 323 -3.32 2.86 -0.01
CA SER A 323 -4.33 2.73 1.04
C SER A 323 -5.66 2.19 0.48
N ASN A 324 -6.02 2.53 -0.77
CA ASN A 324 -7.14 1.90 -1.47
C ASN A 324 -6.93 0.39 -1.62
N MET A 325 -5.71 -0.07 -1.94
CA MET A 325 -5.43 -1.51 -2.02
C MET A 325 -5.48 -2.21 -0.66
N VAL A 326 -5.15 -1.50 0.43
CA VAL A 326 -5.36 -2.02 1.79
C VAL A 326 -6.85 -2.24 2.05
N VAL A 327 -7.70 -1.27 1.71
CA VAL A 327 -9.16 -1.37 1.89
C VAL A 327 -9.75 -2.47 0.99
N ARG A 328 -9.34 -2.56 -0.29
CA ARG A 328 -9.80 -3.62 -1.21
C ARG A 328 -9.37 -5.02 -0.74
N MET A 329 -8.15 -5.17 -0.25
CA MET A 329 -7.69 -6.45 0.28
C MET A 329 -8.47 -6.84 1.56
N LEU A 330 -8.75 -5.87 2.43
CA LEU A 330 -9.58 -6.08 3.61
C LEU A 330 -10.99 -6.56 3.23
N GLN A 331 -11.62 -5.90 2.25
CA GLN A 331 -12.93 -6.28 1.73
C GLN A 331 -12.91 -7.70 1.17
N HIS A 332 -11.91 -8.01 0.33
CA HIS A 332 -11.75 -9.35 -0.23
C HIS A 332 -11.61 -10.43 0.85
N MET A 333 -10.82 -10.15 1.89
CA MET A 333 -10.68 -11.07 3.03
C MET A 333 -12.04 -11.32 3.71
N TYR A 334 -12.80 -10.25 3.95
CA TYR A 334 -14.12 -10.35 4.55
C TYR A 334 -15.08 -11.17 3.70
N ASP A 335 -15.15 -10.90 2.40
CA ASP A 335 -16.08 -11.60 1.47
C ASP A 335 -15.77 -13.08 1.40
N VAL A 336 -14.49 -13.46 1.30
CA VAL A 336 -14.06 -14.87 1.29
C VAL A 336 -14.37 -15.55 2.63
N ASP A 337 -14.14 -14.85 3.76
CA ASP A 337 -14.42 -15.38 5.09
C ASP A 337 -15.93 -15.59 5.29
N GLN A 338 -16.79 -14.65 4.85
CA GLN A 338 -18.25 -14.79 4.93
C GLN A 338 -18.76 -15.92 4.02
N ALA A 339 -18.25 -16.03 2.82
CA ALA A 339 -18.62 -17.11 1.90
C ALA A 339 -18.25 -18.51 2.44
N ALA A 340 -17.20 -18.61 3.23
CA ALA A 340 -16.78 -19.86 3.86
C ALA A 340 -17.64 -20.22 5.09
N GLN A 341 -18.16 -19.22 5.82
CA GLN A 341 -19.06 -19.45 6.96
C GLN A 341 -20.50 -19.82 6.55
N ALA A 342 -20.90 -19.45 5.33
CA ALA A 342 -22.22 -19.75 4.79
C ALA A 342 -22.34 -21.18 4.22
N LYS A 343 -21.23 -21.91 4.11
CA LYS A 343 -21.16 -23.31 3.68
C LYS A 343 -21.12 -24.24 4.88
#